data_401e2f88741b450cbf80836b2e939f5f
#
_entry.id   401e2f88741b450cbf80836b2e939f5f
#
_cell.length_a   1.000
_cell.length_b   1.000
_cell.length_c   1.000
_cell.angle_alpha   90.00
_cell.angle_beta   90.00
_cell.angle_gamma   90.00
#
_symmetry.space_group_name_H-M   'P 1'
#
loop_
_entity.id
_entity.type
_entity.pdbx_description
1 polymer ?
#
loop_
_entity_poly.entity_id
_entity_poly.type
_entity_poly.pdbx_seq_one_letter_code
_entity_poly.pdbx_strand_id
1 'polypeptide(L)'
;DYADILLSTIEDAKDQFTEDEMNTLKDDVEKIRKIEDKITALEGAIGTEDAEESDSAEQLEKFPEFSGKDLDGNDVDSSIFAKNKVTLVNFWFSGCSPCVAELPALNELNESLKEKGGAVVGINTETLDGNKDAIAEAKSILEKQGADYQNLYFDSDSEAGKYASGIMA
;
A
#
# COMPACT_ATOMS: atom_id res chain seq x y z
N ASP A 1 -25.89 8.37 -2.92
CA ASP A 1 -24.64 8.79 -3.54
C ASP A 1 -24.14 10.05 -2.82
N TYR A 2 -22.87 10.09 -2.43
CA TYR A 2 -22.30 11.19 -1.63
C TYR A 2 -22.24 12.49 -2.44
N ALA A 3 -22.02 12.39 -3.75
CA ALA A 3 -22.01 13.54 -4.65
C ALA A 3 -23.40 14.23 -4.72
N ASP A 4 -24.49 13.48 -4.65
CA ASP A 4 -25.84 14.04 -4.65
C ASP A 4 -26.16 14.79 -3.35
N ILE A 5 -25.66 14.29 -2.21
CA ILE A 5 -25.78 14.96 -0.91
C ILE A 5 -25.01 16.28 -0.92
N LEU A 6 -23.78 16.29 -1.47
CA LEU A 6 -22.99 17.49 -1.61
C LEU A 6 -23.66 18.54 -2.52
N LEU A 7 -24.19 18.12 -3.67
CA LEU A 7 -24.92 19.02 -4.58
C LEU A 7 -26.12 19.65 -3.90
N SER A 8 -26.92 18.87 -3.20
CA SER A 8 -28.08 19.39 -2.45
C SER A 8 -27.66 20.40 -1.40
N THR A 9 -26.60 20.11 -0.65
CA THR A 9 -26.07 21.01 0.39
C THR A 9 -25.56 22.31 -0.21
N ILE A 10 -24.87 22.27 -1.35
CA ILE A 10 -24.37 23.44 -2.07
C ILE A 10 -25.54 24.29 -2.62
N GLU A 11 -26.59 23.67 -3.16
CA GLU A 11 -27.75 24.37 -3.64
C GLU A 11 -28.56 25.02 -2.51
N ASP A 12 -28.66 24.39 -1.38
CA ASP A 12 -29.32 24.97 -0.18
C ASP A 12 -28.55 26.17 0.37
N ALA A 13 -27.24 26.22 0.19
CA ALA A 13 -26.37 27.30 0.61
C ALA A 13 -26.03 28.32 -0.49
N LYS A 14 -26.69 28.25 -1.66
CA LYS A 14 -26.36 29.06 -2.86
C LYS A 14 -26.26 30.57 -2.62
N ASP A 15 -27.03 31.10 -1.70
CA ASP A 15 -27.02 32.54 -1.37
C ASP A 15 -25.77 33.00 -0.63
N GLN A 16 -24.90 32.06 -0.21
CA GLN A 16 -23.65 32.32 0.50
C GLN A 16 -22.42 32.31 -0.44
N PHE A 17 -22.60 31.95 -1.70
CA PHE A 17 -21.52 31.81 -2.69
C PHE A 17 -21.76 32.71 -3.89
N THR A 18 -20.69 33.17 -4.51
CA THR A 18 -20.73 33.84 -5.81
C THR A 18 -20.98 32.83 -6.93
N GLU A 19 -21.38 33.30 -8.10
CA GLU A 19 -21.66 32.45 -9.28
C GLU A 19 -20.41 31.64 -9.71
N ASP A 20 -19.22 32.24 -9.63
CA ASP A 20 -17.95 31.58 -9.94
C ASP A 20 -17.57 30.50 -8.92
N GLU A 21 -17.79 30.74 -7.64
CA GLU A 21 -17.58 29.77 -6.57
C GLU A 21 -18.55 28.57 -6.70
N MET A 22 -19.81 28.85 -7.01
CA MET A 22 -20.82 27.80 -7.26
C MET A 22 -20.44 26.91 -8.45
N ASN A 23 -19.94 27.48 -9.54
CA ASN A 23 -19.48 26.70 -10.69
C ASN A 23 -18.27 25.83 -10.33
N THR A 24 -17.31 26.38 -9.58
CA THR A 24 -16.13 25.62 -9.12
C THR A 24 -16.53 24.45 -8.21
N LEU A 25 -17.44 24.67 -7.25
CA LEU A 25 -17.96 23.62 -6.37
C LEU A 25 -18.68 22.52 -7.14
N LYS A 26 -19.48 22.87 -8.14
CA LYS A 26 -20.17 21.89 -8.99
C LYS A 26 -19.18 21.04 -9.80
N ASP A 27 -18.15 21.66 -10.36
CA ASP A 27 -17.09 20.95 -11.07
C ASP A 27 -16.32 19.96 -10.16
N ASP A 28 -16.09 20.36 -8.90
CA ASP A 28 -15.43 19.47 -7.94
C ASP A 28 -16.34 18.32 -7.50
N VAL A 29 -17.63 18.53 -7.32
CA VAL A 29 -18.60 17.45 -7.06
C VAL A 29 -18.68 16.47 -8.25
N GLU A 30 -18.62 16.96 -9.48
CA GLU A 30 -18.56 16.09 -10.67
C GLU A 30 -17.28 15.21 -10.68
N LYS A 31 -16.15 15.72 -10.20
CA LYS A 31 -14.94 14.90 -10.05
C LYS A 31 -15.11 13.82 -8.98
N ILE A 32 -15.76 14.16 -7.86
CA ILE A 32 -16.10 13.20 -6.79
C ILE A 32 -17.00 12.10 -7.34
N ARG A 33 -18.06 12.44 -8.07
CA ARG A 33 -18.97 11.47 -8.71
C ARG A 33 -18.23 10.49 -9.61
N LYS A 34 -17.28 10.96 -10.42
CA LYS A 34 -16.45 10.09 -11.27
C LYS A 34 -15.57 9.14 -10.48
N ILE A 35 -15.16 9.53 -9.26
CA ILE A 35 -14.40 8.66 -8.36
C ILE A 35 -15.34 7.63 -7.72
N GLU A 36 -16.53 8.02 -7.27
CA GLU A 36 -17.55 7.10 -6.73
C GLU A 36 -17.95 6.04 -7.76
N ASP A 37 -18.19 6.44 -9.02
CA ASP A 37 -18.49 5.51 -10.12
C ASP A 37 -17.36 4.48 -10.31
N LYS A 38 -16.10 4.91 -10.22
CA LYS A 38 -14.95 4.00 -10.30
C LYS A 38 -14.86 3.06 -9.11
N ILE A 39 -15.13 3.55 -7.89
CA ILE A 39 -15.14 2.74 -6.67
C ILE A 39 -16.26 1.70 -6.78
N THR A 40 -17.47 2.10 -7.17
CA THR A 40 -18.61 1.19 -7.35
C THR A 40 -18.33 0.13 -8.41
N ALA A 41 -17.66 0.52 -9.51
CA ALA A 41 -17.25 -0.43 -10.55
C ALA A 41 -16.22 -1.44 -10.02
N LEU A 42 -15.28 -1.00 -9.16
CA LEU A 42 -14.30 -1.87 -8.51
C LEU A 42 -14.94 -2.76 -7.44
N GLU A 43 -15.86 -2.23 -6.63
CA GLU A 43 -16.60 -3.01 -5.62
C GLU A 43 -17.51 -4.05 -6.28
N GLY A 44 -18.14 -3.74 -7.40
CA GLY A 44 -18.91 -4.70 -8.21
C GLY A 44 -18.04 -5.81 -8.80
N ALA A 45 -16.76 -5.58 -9.00
CA ALA A 45 -15.79 -6.60 -9.43
C ALA A 45 -15.27 -7.48 -8.28
N ILE A 46 -15.42 -7.03 -7.02
CA ILE A 46 -14.95 -7.76 -5.83
C ILE A 46 -16.06 -8.61 -5.17
N GLY A 47 -17.32 -8.37 -5.47
CA GLY A 47 -18.48 -8.90 -4.77
C GLY A 47 -19.36 -9.89 -5.55
N THR A 48 -18.81 -10.98 -6.08
CA THR A 48 -19.59 -12.19 -6.36
C THR A 48 -18.73 -13.43 -6.16
N GLU A 49 -18.96 -14.13 -5.06
CA GLU A 49 -18.68 -15.55 -4.98
C GLU A 49 -19.61 -16.25 -5.98
N ASP A 50 -19.12 -16.48 -7.17
CA ASP A 50 -19.27 -17.66 -8.01
C ASP A 50 -18.44 -17.44 -9.28
N ALA A 51 -17.31 -18.14 -9.35
CA ALA A 51 -16.38 -18.05 -10.44
C ALA A 51 -16.92 -18.85 -11.63
N GLU A 52 -17.31 -18.14 -12.70
CA GLU A 52 -17.15 -18.68 -14.04
C GLU A 52 -16.14 -17.77 -14.78
N GLU A 53 -15.12 -18.42 -15.32
CA GLU A 53 -13.99 -17.86 -16.03
C GLU A 53 -14.40 -16.80 -17.05
N SER A 54 -14.05 -15.56 -16.80
CA SER A 54 -13.90 -14.52 -17.81
C SER A 54 -12.41 -14.18 -17.91
N ASP A 55 -11.81 -14.64 -18.97
CA ASP A 55 -10.44 -14.49 -19.44
C ASP A 55 -10.12 -13.01 -19.75
N SER A 56 -9.93 -12.20 -18.73
CA SER A 56 -9.25 -10.88 -18.76
C SER A 56 -8.98 -10.31 -17.37
N ALA A 57 -8.80 -11.14 -16.33
CA ALA A 57 -8.11 -10.70 -15.14
C ALA A 57 -6.62 -10.63 -15.50
N GLU A 58 -6.02 -9.44 -15.52
CA GLU A 58 -4.58 -9.33 -15.30
C GLU A 58 -4.25 -10.29 -14.15
N GLN A 59 -3.45 -11.31 -14.43
CA GLN A 59 -3.04 -12.28 -13.43
C GLN A 59 -2.32 -11.46 -12.35
N LEU A 60 -3.00 -11.23 -11.22
CA LEU A 60 -2.35 -10.70 -10.03
C LEU A 60 -1.26 -11.70 -9.68
N GLU A 61 -0.01 -11.36 -9.97
CA GLU A 61 1.12 -12.20 -9.63
C GLU A 61 1.16 -12.33 -8.11
N LYS A 62 1.05 -13.57 -7.64
CA LYS A 62 1.22 -13.84 -6.22
C LYS A 62 2.66 -13.54 -5.83
N PHE A 63 2.83 -12.87 -4.71
CA PHE A 63 4.17 -12.75 -4.14
C PHE A 63 4.74 -14.15 -3.92
N PRO A 64 5.97 -14.44 -4.41
CA PRO A 64 6.57 -15.76 -4.33
C PRO A 64 6.74 -16.25 -2.89
N GLU A 65 6.73 -17.56 -2.70
CA GLU A 65 7.14 -18.13 -1.42
C GLU A 65 8.62 -17.83 -1.15
N PHE A 66 8.94 -17.52 0.09
CA PHE A 66 10.29 -17.17 0.49
C PHE A 66 10.69 -17.80 1.84
N SER A 67 11.98 -17.95 1.99
CA SER A 67 12.67 -18.12 3.26
C SER A 67 13.78 -17.07 3.33
N GLY A 68 13.78 -16.28 4.37
CA GLY A 68 14.69 -15.15 4.51
C GLY A 68 14.90 -14.78 5.98
N LYS A 69 15.28 -13.55 6.21
CA LYS A 69 15.51 -13.02 7.55
C LYS A 69 14.95 -11.60 7.69
N ASP A 70 14.66 -11.22 8.93
CA ASP A 70 14.47 -9.82 9.23
C ASP A 70 15.84 -9.09 9.37
N LEU A 71 15.81 -7.76 9.51
CA LEU A 71 17.04 -6.98 9.64
C LEU A 71 17.80 -7.27 10.95
N ASP A 72 17.19 -7.94 11.92
CA ASP A 72 17.84 -8.39 13.17
C ASP A 72 18.45 -9.79 13.04
N GLY A 73 18.23 -10.48 11.92
CA GLY A 73 18.77 -11.77 11.59
C GLY A 73 17.91 -12.95 12.02
N ASN A 74 16.67 -12.71 12.46
CA ASN A 74 15.71 -13.77 12.77
C ASN A 74 15.17 -14.37 11.48
N ASP A 75 14.99 -15.70 11.47
CA ASP A 75 14.44 -16.41 10.31
C ASP A 75 12.96 -16.06 10.13
N VAL A 76 12.58 -15.75 8.91
CA VAL A 76 11.21 -15.42 8.49
C VAL A 76 10.91 -16.09 7.15
N ASP A 77 9.71 -16.62 7.01
CA ASP A 77 9.24 -17.23 5.77
C ASP A 77 7.85 -16.75 5.38
N SER A 78 7.38 -17.17 4.21
CA SER A 78 6.08 -16.78 3.66
C SER A 78 4.87 -17.16 4.53
N SER A 79 5.05 -17.99 5.58
CA SER A 79 3.98 -18.29 6.53
C SER A 79 3.47 -17.07 7.30
N ILE A 80 4.23 -15.96 7.31
CA ILE A 80 3.78 -14.69 7.90
C ILE A 80 2.48 -14.19 7.24
N PHE A 81 2.31 -14.42 5.94
CA PHE A 81 1.10 -14.01 5.23
C PHE A 81 -0.15 -14.77 5.71
N ALA A 82 0.00 -16.05 6.03
CA ALA A 82 -1.10 -16.87 6.54
C ALA A 82 -1.49 -16.51 7.99
N LYS A 83 -0.61 -15.86 8.74
CA LYS A 83 -0.87 -15.41 10.12
C LYS A 83 -1.68 -14.12 10.19
N ASN A 84 -1.67 -13.34 9.12
CA ASN A 84 -2.35 -12.06 9.03
C ASN A 84 -3.59 -12.16 8.14
N LYS A 85 -4.65 -11.46 8.50
CA LYS A 85 -5.84 -11.29 7.65
C LYS A 85 -5.53 -10.48 6.40
N VAL A 86 -4.61 -9.52 6.53
CA VAL A 86 -4.06 -8.70 5.45
C VAL A 86 -2.62 -8.35 5.78
N THR A 87 -1.75 -8.41 4.79
CA THR A 87 -0.36 -7.93 4.88
C THR A 87 -0.11 -6.95 3.75
N LEU A 88 0.27 -5.73 4.10
CA LEU A 88 0.75 -4.74 3.15
C LEU A 88 2.26 -4.90 3.02
N VAL A 89 2.75 -5.16 1.81
CA VAL A 89 4.19 -5.26 1.53
C VAL A 89 4.67 -3.96 0.92
N ASN A 90 5.61 -3.30 1.60
CA ASN A 90 6.22 -2.06 1.14
C ASN A 90 7.63 -2.33 0.60
N PHE A 91 7.86 -2.04 -0.68
CA PHE A 91 9.19 -2.09 -1.29
C PHE A 91 9.82 -0.71 -1.24
N TRP A 92 11.09 -0.64 -0.84
CA TRP A 92 11.80 0.63 -0.72
C TRP A 92 13.32 0.45 -0.85
N PHE A 93 14.06 1.55 -0.97
CA PHE A 93 15.52 1.58 -0.86
C PHE A 93 15.98 2.93 -0.30
N SER A 94 17.19 2.96 0.24
CA SER A 94 17.73 4.11 1.00
C SER A 94 17.79 5.41 0.19
N GLY A 95 18.05 5.31 -1.10
CA GLY A 95 18.10 6.45 -2.02
C GLY A 95 16.73 6.98 -2.51
N CYS A 96 15.64 6.27 -2.20
CA CYS A 96 14.29 6.67 -2.60
C CYS A 96 13.70 7.68 -1.60
N SER A 97 13.91 8.97 -1.83
CA SER A 97 13.42 10.01 -0.92
C SER A 97 11.92 9.95 -0.63
N PRO A 98 11.01 9.78 -1.62
CA PRO A 98 9.59 9.64 -1.33
C PRO A 98 9.28 8.37 -0.51
N CYS A 99 9.94 7.23 -0.79
CA CYS A 99 9.75 6.00 -0.02
C CYS A 99 10.12 6.20 1.45
N VAL A 100 11.26 6.85 1.71
CA VAL A 100 11.72 7.17 3.08
C VAL A 100 10.75 8.12 3.78
N ALA A 101 10.19 9.08 3.08
CA ALA A 101 9.22 10.02 3.63
C ALA A 101 7.89 9.37 4.05
N GLU A 102 7.53 8.23 3.44
CA GLU A 102 6.29 7.48 3.75
C GLU A 102 6.43 6.53 4.95
N LEU A 103 7.66 6.20 5.38
CA LEU A 103 7.90 5.23 6.47
C LEU A 103 7.12 5.53 7.76
N PRO A 104 7.02 6.79 8.24
CA PRO A 104 6.24 7.10 9.43
C PRO A 104 4.75 6.79 9.26
N ALA A 105 4.17 7.13 8.11
CA ALA A 105 2.76 6.87 7.82
C ALA A 105 2.47 5.36 7.70
N LEU A 106 3.40 4.60 7.12
CA LEU A 106 3.33 3.14 7.07
C LEU A 106 3.43 2.51 8.46
N ASN A 107 4.21 3.11 9.36
CA ASN A 107 4.27 2.65 10.75
C ASN A 107 2.95 2.89 11.49
N GLU A 108 2.33 4.05 11.33
CA GLU A 108 1.00 4.33 11.90
C GLU A 108 -0.06 3.36 11.35
N LEU A 109 0.02 3.06 10.04
CA LEU A 109 -0.84 2.06 9.41
C LEU A 109 -0.61 0.67 9.99
N ASN A 110 0.65 0.27 10.22
CA ASN A 110 1.00 -1.00 10.85
C ASN A 110 0.36 -1.15 12.23
N GLU A 111 0.44 -0.12 13.07
CA GLU A 111 -0.21 -0.14 14.39
C GLU A 111 -1.74 -0.31 14.27
N SER A 112 -2.37 0.42 13.35
CA SER A 112 -3.81 0.28 13.08
C SER A 112 -4.20 -1.09 12.55
N LEU A 113 -3.35 -1.70 11.70
CA LEU A 113 -3.58 -3.03 11.13
C LEU A 113 -3.38 -4.13 12.17
N LYS A 114 -2.41 -4.02 13.08
CA LYS A 114 -2.18 -4.98 14.16
C LYS A 114 -3.42 -5.21 15.01
N GLU A 115 -4.17 -4.16 15.34
CA GLU A 115 -5.41 -4.24 16.11
C GLU A 115 -6.50 -5.05 15.37
N LYS A 116 -6.43 -5.12 14.04
CA LYS A 116 -7.38 -5.82 13.16
C LYS A 116 -6.87 -7.18 12.67
N GLY A 117 -5.69 -7.59 13.11
CA GLY A 117 -5.04 -8.84 12.72
C GLY A 117 -4.31 -8.76 11.38
N GLY A 118 -3.88 -7.57 10.97
CA GLY A 118 -3.02 -7.34 9.80
C GLY A 118 -1.63 -6.84 10.18
N ALA A 119 -0.79 -6.60 9.21
CA ALA A 119 0.55 -6.03 9.39
C ALA A 119 1.05 -5.32 8.13
N VAL A 120 2.00 -4.41 8.32
CA VAL A 120 2.89 -3.90 7.26
C VAL A 120 4.22 -4.64 7.35
N VAL A 121 4.77 -5.03 6.20
CA VAL A 121 6.09 -5.66 6.08
C VAL A 121 6.88 -4.88 5.03
N GLY A 122 8.10 -4.46 5.37
CA GLY A 122 9.01 -3.79 4.46
C GLY A 122 9.97 -4.76 3.79
N ILE A 123 10.36 -4.46 2.58
CA ILE A 123 11.44 -5.12 1.85
C ILE A 123 12.34 -4.03 1.28
N ASN A 124 13.54 -3.91 1.84
CA ASN A 124 14.53 -3.00 1.29
C ASN A 124 15.37 -3.75 0.25
N THR A 125 15.34 -3.30 -1.01
CA THR A 125 16.00 -4.00 -2.12
C THR A 125 17.53 -3.93 -2.09
N GLU A 126 18.12 -3.03 -1.31
CA GLU A 126 19.57 -2.95 -1.12
C GLU A 126 20.08 -3.93 -0.05
N THR A 127 19.19 -4.44 0.82
CA THR A 127 19.54 -5.39 1.88
C THR A 127 19.54 -6.86 1.43
N LEU A 128 19.18 -7.14 0.19
CA LEU A 128 19.23 -8.48 -0.39
C LEU A 128 20.62 -9.11 -0.20
N ASP A 129 20.68 -10.42 -0.14
CA ASP A 129 21.89 -11.21 0.18
C ASP A 129 22.49 -10.92 1.55
N GLY A 130 21.78 -10.21 2.42
CA GLY A 130 22.26 -9.87 3.75
C GLY A 130 23.41 -8.86 3.74
N ASN A 131 23.42 -7.92 2.80
CA ASN A 131 24.40 -6.85 2.73
C ASN A 131 24.44 -6.04 4.05
N LYS A 132 25.50 -6.20 4.81
CA LYS A 132 25.61 -5.65 6.17
C LYS A 132 25.60 -4.12 6.22
N ASP A 133 26.20 -3.47 5.23
CA ASP A 133 26.28 -2.00 5.17
C ASP A 133 24.88 -1.44 4.84
N ALA A 134 24.19 -2.04 3.87
CA ALA A 134 22.82 -1.67 3.51
C ALA A 134 21.84 -1.96 4.66
N ILE A 135 21.99 -3.07 5.39
CA ILE A 135 21.18 -3.37 6.59
C ILE A 135 21.40 -2.30 7.68
N ALA A 136 22.65 -1.91 7.93
CA ALA A 136 22.95 -0.87 8.91
C ALA A 136 22.36 0.49 8.52
N GLU A 137 22.43 0.84 7.23
CA GLU A 137 21.84 2.05 6.68
C GLU A 137 20.30 2.02 6.78
N ALA A 138 19.68 0.93 6.35
CA ALA A 138 18.23 0.75 6.42
C ALA A 138 17.72 0.87 7.87
N LYS A 139 18.37 0.24 8.83
CA LYS A 139 18.05 0.37 10.26
C LYS A 139 18.16 1.81 10.75
N SER A 140 19.23 2.52 10.38
CA SER A 140 19.41 3.93 10.74
C SER A 140 18.31 4.82 10.19
N ILE A 141 17.86 4.56 8.96
CA ILE A 141 16.76 5.29 8.32
C ILE A 141 15.44 5.00 9.05
N LEU A 142 15.11 3.72 9.27
CA LEU A 142 13.89 3.30 9.99
C LEU A 142 13.83 3.94 11.39
N GLU A 143 14.93 3.91 12.15
CA GLU A 143 15.02 4.54 13.48
C GLU A 143 14.77 6.05 13.41
N LYS A 144 15.41 6.76 12.46
CA LYS A 144 15.22 8.21 12.27
C LYS A 144 13.80 8.57 11.89
N GLN A 145 13.12 7.71 11.13
CA GLN A 145 11.73 7.92 10.71
C GLN A 145 10.71 7.42 11.75
N GLY A 146 11.16 6.80 12.83
CA GLY A 146 10.27 6.24 13.85
C GLY A 146 9.45 5.06 13.35
N ALA A 147 9.97 4.30 12.39
CA ALA A 147 9.31 3.14 11.80
C ALA A 147 9.93 1.86 12.39
N ASP A 148 9.10 1.04 13.05
CA ASP A 148 9.53 -0.19 13.73
C ASP A 148 8.85 -1.46 13.17
N TYR A 149 8.05 -1.34 12.10
CA TYR A 149 7.46 -2.50 11.46
C TYR A 149 8.51 -3.39 10.82
N GLN A 150 8.23 -4.69 10.76
CA GLN A 150 9.18 -5.70 10.31
C GLN A 150 9.65 -5.45 8.88
N ASN A 151 10.97 -5.45 8.67
CA ASN A 151 11.60 -5.38 7.36
C ASN A 151 12.38 -6.66 7.10
N LEU A 152 12.27 -7.21 5.88
CA LEU A 152 12.80 -8.51 5.49
C LEU A 152 13.84 -8.37 4.39
N TYR A 153 14.72 -9.36 4.32
CA TYR A 153 15.57 -9.62 3.18
C TYR A 153 15.70 -11.13 2.90
N PHE A 154 16.05 -11.46 1.68
CA PHE A 154 16.28 -12.81 1.19
C PHE A 154 17.33 -12.78 0.09
N ASP A 155 17.73 -13.95 -0.40
CA ASP A 155 18.72 -14.06 -1.46
C ASP A 155 18.19 -13.42 -2.77
N SER A 156 19.02 -12.63 -3.43
CA SER A 156 18.67 -11.95 -4.67
C SER A 156 18.34 -12.91 -5.82
N ASP A 157 18.96 -14.10 -5.81
CA ASP A 157 18.72 -15.17 -6.79
C ASP A 157 17.41 -15.94 -6.55
N SER A 158 16.79 -15.81 -5.37
CA SER A 158 15.49 -16.39 -5.07
C SER A 158 14.38 -15.80 -5.94
N GLU A 159 13.26 -16.48 -6.07
CA GLU A 159 12.09 -15.92 -6.77
C GLU A 159 11.60 -14.63 -6.15
N ALA A 160 11.55 -14.56 -4.82
CA ALA A 160 11.17 -13.36 -4.09
C ALA A 160 12.19 -12.22 -4.27
N GLY A 161 13.49 -12.51 -4.33
CA GLY A 161 14.54 -11.53 -4.59
C GLY A 161 14.43 -10.92 -5.99
N LYS A 162 14.21 -11.76 -6.99
CA LYS A 162 13.96 -11.32 -8.38
C LYS A 162 12.68 -10.48 -8.49
N TYR A 163 11.62 -10.91 -7.81
CA TYR A 163 10.37 -10.16 -7.76
C TYR A 163 10.55 -8.77 -7.13
N ALA A 164 11.20 -8.70 -5.96
CA ALA A 164 11.47 -7.44 -5.28
C ALA A 164 12.33 -6.48 -6.11
N SER A 165 13.38 -7.01 -6.75
CA SER A 165 14.25 -6.22 -7.65
C SER A 165 13.51 -5.72 -8.89
N GLY A 166 12.59 -6.52 -9.44
CA GLY A 166 11.80 -6.16 -10.60
C GLY A 166 10.77 -5.06 -10.36
N ILE A 167 10.21 -4.99 -9.15
CA ILE A 167 9.25 -3.93 -8.78
C ILE A 167 9.91 -2.55 -8.70
N MET A 168 11.19 -2.51 -8.30
CA MET A 168 11.92 -1.27 -8.07
C MET A 168 12.85 -0.89 -9.24
N ALA A 169 12.81 -1.62 -10.36
CA ALA A 169 13.68 -1.42 -11.53
C ALA A 169 13.19 -0.28 -12.44
#